data_7927ead92a7fb8aa89807bc90ba7ec3f
#
_entry.id   7927ead92a7fb8aa89807bc90ba7ec3f
#
_cell.length_a   1.000
_cell.length_b   1.000
_cell.length_c   1.000
_cell.angle_alpha   90.00
_cell.angle_beta   90.00
_cell.angle_gamma   90.00
#
_symmetry.space_group_name_H-M   'P 1'
#
loop_
_entity.id
_entity.type
_entity.pdbx_description
1 polymer ?
#
loop_
_entity_poly.entity_id
_entity_poly.type
_entity_poly.pdbx_seq_one_letter_code
_entity_poly.pdbx_strand_id
1 'polypeptide(L)'
;MKPPLSAAARAPLMSLDDALDRLLTQVEPLPRIESVSTFEADGRVLAADLVAALQVPPQDNASMDGYALKASDVSHVGAVLRVTQRVPAGAAPHALEPGTAARIFTGAQIPEGADTVVMQEETEAVGGDFHAVRFHGVPGVGQWIRRAGED
;
A
#
# COMPACT_ATOMS: atom_id res chain seq x y z
N MET A 1 -1.07 71.29 -20.21
CA MET A 1 -2.01 70.14 -20.22
C MET A 1 -1.19 68.89 -20.45
N LYS A 2 -1.05 68.03 -19.42
CA LYS A 2 -0.21 66.80 -19.47
C LYS A 2 -1.04 65.69 -20.11
N PRO A 3 -0.54 64.92 -21.11
CA PRO A 3 -1.31 63.85 -21.72
C PRO A 3 -1.57 62.73 -20.71
N PRO A 4 -2.70 62.03 -20.77
CA PRO A 4 -2.97 60.93 -19.88
C PRO A 4 -1.99 59.77 -20.13
N LEU A 5 -1.44 59.22 -19.07
CA LEU A 5 -0.66 57.97 -19.08
C LEU A 5 -1.55 56.85 -19.62
N SER A 6 -1.22 56.37 -20.83
CA SER A 6 -1.84 55.16 -21.39
C SER A 6 -1.64 54.01 -20.44
N ALA A 7 -2.73 53.44 -19.93
CA ALA A 7 -2.70 52.19 -19.19
C ALA A 7 -2.23 51.09 -20.14
N ALA A 8 -0.97 50.73 -20.06
CA ALA A 8 -0.46 49.55 -20.76
C ALA A 8 -1.32 48.34 -20.34
N ALA A 9 -2.04 47.75 -21.31
CA ALA A 9 -2.83 46.56 -21.09
C ALA A 9 -1.93 45.47 -20.44
N ARG A 10 -2.25 45.05 -19.21
CA ARG A 10 -1.56 43.93 -18.58
C ARG A 10 -1.73 42.71 -19.48
N ALA A 11 -0.61 42.06 -19.80
CA ALA A 11 -0.66 40.77 -20.46
C ALA A 11 -1.53 39.78 -19.64
N PRO A 12 -2.32 38.93 -20.31
CA PRO A 12 -3.10 37.92 -19.59
C PRO A 12 -2.18 37.08 -18.72
N LEU A 13 -2.70 36.68 -17.56
CA LEU A 13 -1.97 35.77 -16.63
C LEU A 13 -1.79 34.43 -17.35
N MET A 14 -0.60 33.86 -17.20
CA MET A 14 -0.26 32.52 -17.68
C MET A 14 -0.96 31.50 -16.83
N SER A 15 -1.42 30.37 -17.41
CA SER A 15 -1.92 29.23 -16.64
C SER A 15 -0.80 28.61 -15.81
N LEU A 16 -1.16 27.86 -14.76
CA LEU A 16 -0.19 27.14 -13.94
C LEU A 16 0.59 26.11 -14.78
N ASP A 17 -0.12 25.37 -15.63
CA ASP A 17 0.47 24.35 -16.51
C ASP A 17 1.46 24.97 -17.50
N ASP A 18 1.09 26.06 -18.19
CA ASP A 18 2.00 26.77 -19.09
C ASP A 18 3.23 27.34 -18.36
N ALA A 19 3.06 27.80 -17.12
CA ALA A 19 4.17 28.31 -16.31
C ALA A 19 5.13 27.18 -15.91
N LEU A 20 4.58 26.03 -15.54
CA LEU A 20 5.33 24.85 -15.15
C LEU A 20 6.12 24.28 -16.33
N ASP A 21 5.47 24.10 -17.47
CA ASP A 21 6.11 23.64 -18.71
C ASP A 21 7.24 24.57 -19.13
N ARG A 22 7.01 25.89 -19.05
CA ARG A 22 8.04 26.88 -19.36
C ARG A 22 9.22 26.84 -18.40
N LEU A 23 9.00 26.58 -17.11
CA LEU A 23 10.06 26.40 -16.13
C LEU A 23 10.86 25.13 -16.41
N LEU A 24 10.17 24.01 -16.62
CA LEU A 24 10.80 22.70 -16.84
C LEU A 24 11.63 22.64 -18.12
N THR A 25 11.17 23.31 -19.20
CA THR A 25 11.92 23.38 -20.47
C THR A 25 13.20 24.22 -20.39
N GLN A 26 13.39 25.02 -19.34
CA GLN A 26 14.60 25.81 -19.10
C GLN A 26 15.61 25.11 -18.21
N VAL A 27 15.26 23.93 -17.66
CA VAL A 27 16.17 23.16 -16.80
C VAL A 27 17.18 22.42 -17.69
N GLU A 28 18.45 22.72 -17.50
CA GLU A 28 19.52 21.98 -18.15
C GLU A 28 20.09 20.94 -17.17
N PRO A 29 20.41 19.71 -17.65
CA PRO A 29 21.07 18.70 -16.82
C PRO A 29 22.39 19.24 -16.27
N LEU A 30 22.69 18.87 -15.02
CA LEU A 30 23.98 19.21 -14.42
C LEU A 30 25.13 18.55 -15.22
N PRO A 31 26.19 19.30 -15.60
CA PRO A 31 27.21 18.83 -16.54
C PRO A 31 28.19 17.82 -15.94
N ARG A 32 28.19 17.62 -14.63
CA ARG A 32 29.15 16.72 -13.94
C ARG A 32 28.41 15.64 -13.18
N ILE A 33 28.77 14.39 -13.48
CA ILE A 33 28.37 13.21 -12.74
C ILE A 33 29.59 12.73 -11.95
N GLU A 34 29.39 12.39 -10.68
CA GLU A 34 30.41 11.84 -9.80
C GLU A 34 29.86 10.62 -9.06
N SER A 35 30.74 9.73 -8.65
CA SER A 35 30.40 8.58 -7.81
C SER A 35 30.81 8.90 -6.37
N VAL A 36 29.84 8.83 -5.48
CA VAL A 36 30.06 9.11 -4.04
C VAL A 36 29.52 7.95 -3.21
N SER A 37 29.99 7.83 -1.98
CA SER A 37 29.43 6.87 -1.04
C SER A 37 28.00 7.25 -0.67
N THR A 38 27.17 6.28 -0.31
CA THR A 38 25.79 6.52 0.13
C THR A 38 25.73 7.51 1.32
N PHE A 39 26.73 7.48 2.21
CA PHE A 39 26.81 8.38 3.36
C PHE A 39 27.14 9.83 3.00
N GLU A 40 27.69 10.06 1.81
CA GLU A 40 28.02 11.38 1.28
C GLU A 40 27.05 11.87 0.21
N ALA A 41 26.00 11.08 -0.06
CA ALA A 41 25.02 11.36 -1.12
C ALA A 41 23.92 12.34 -0.69
N ASP A 42 23.81 12.68 0.59
CA ASP A 42 22.80 13.62 1.08
C ASP A 42 22.90 14.98 0.39
N GLY A 43 21.76 15.53 -0.02
CA GLY A 43 21.67 16.79 -0.76
C GLY A 43 22.09 16.71 -2.24
N ARG A 44 22.38 15.52 -2.79
CA ARG A 44 22.75 15.33 -4.19
C ARG A 44 21.56 14.86 -5.04
N VAL A 45 21.63 15.10 -6.33
CA VAL A 45 20.63 14.65 -7.31
C VAL A 45 21.15 13.39 -7.99
N LEU A 46 20.33 12.35 -8.06
CA LEU A 46 20.66 11.12 -8.77
C LEU A 46 20.85 11.40 -10.26
N ALA A 47 21.95 10.89 -10.82
CA ALA A 47 22.25 11.02 -12.24
C ALA A 47 21.55 9.98 -13.12
N ALA A 48 21.01 8.92 -12.50
CA ALA A 48 20.23 7.87 -13.16
C ALA A 48 19.18 7.33 -12.18
N ASP A 49 18.15 6.73 -12.73
CA ASP A 49 17.10 6.06 -11.95
C ASP A 49 17.71 4.95 -11.09
N LEU A 50 17.35 4.93 -9.82
CA LEU A 50 17.69 3.86 -8.90
C LEU A 50 16.49 2.90 -8.81
N VAL A 51 16.66 1.72 -9.38
CA VAL A 51 15.63 0.68 -9.33
C VAL A 51 15.91 -0.26 -8.17
N ALA A 52 14.94 -0.45 -7.28
CA ALA A 52 15.06 -1.38 -6.17
C ALA A 52 15.26 -2.82 -6.69
N ALA A 53 16.33 -3.47 -6.24
CA ALA A 53 16.63 -4.86 -6.60
C ALA A 53 15.80 -5.88 -5.81
N LEU A 54 15.17 -5.45 -4.72
CA LEU A 54 14.39 -6.28 -3.81
C LEU A 54 13.00 -5.68 -3.66
N GLN A 55 12.01 -6.56 -3.51
CA GLN A 55 10.66 -6.17 -3.10
C GLN A 55 10.64 -5.94 -1.57
N VAL A 56 10.01 -4.84 -1.14
CA VAL A 56 9.79 -4.53 0.27
C VAL A 56 8.30 -4.18 0.45
N PRO A 57 7.55 -4.98 1.21
CA PRO A 57 7.92 -6.27 1.78
C PRO A 57 8.13 -7.35 0.69
N PRO A 58 8.84 -8.46 0.99
CA PRO A 58 9.15 -9.49 -0.01
C PRO A 58 7.92 -10.30 -0.45
N GLN A 59 6.86 -10.30 0.35
CA GLN A 59 5.62 -11.04 0.12
C GLN A 59 4.44 -10.26 0.69
N ASP A 60 3.24 -10.54 0.18
CA ASP A 60 2.00 -10.01 0.73
C ASP A 60 1.88 -10.36 2.22
N ASN A 61 1.60 -9.37 3.05
CA ASN A 61 1.45 -9.56 4.48
C ASN A 61 0.22 -8.83 5.05
N ALA A 62 -0.20 -9.24 6.24
CA ALA A 62 -1.31 -8.63 6.94
C ALA A 62 -0.91 -7.27 7.52
N SER A 63 -1.72 -6.24 7.25
CA SER A 63 -1.57 -4.91 7.86
C SER A 63 -2.15 -4.84 9.27
N MET A 64 -3.00 -5.81 9.63
CA MET A 64 -3.75 -5.82 10.88
C MET A 64 -3.79 -7.23 11.50
N ASP A 65 -3.99 -7.28 12.80
CA ASP A 65 -4.31 -8.52 13.51
C ASP A 65 -5.76 -8.93 13.20
N GLY A 66 -5.96 -10.18 12.79
CA GLY A 66 -7.29 -10.60 12.36
C GLY A 66 -7.32 -12.01 11.81
N TYR A 67 -8.09 -12.19 10.76
CA TYR A 67 -8.30 -13.47 10.08
C TYR A 67 -8.12 -13.31 8.57
N ALA A 68 -7.20 -14.08 8.00
CA ALA A 68 -7.02 -14.19 6.56
C ALA A 68 -7.97 -15.27 6.01
N LEU A 69 -8.67 -14.94 4.93
CA LEU A 69 -9.67 -15.80 4.31
C LEU A 69 -9.86 -15.43 2.84
N LYS A 70 -10.66 -16.21 2.13
CA LYS A 70 -11.16 -15.82 0.82
C LYS A 70 -12.46 -15.01 1.00
N ALA A 71 -12.50 -13.78 0.51
CA ALA A 71 -13.63 -12.86 0.71
C ALA A 71 -14.98 -13.47 0.30
N SER A 72 -14.99 -14.28 -0.78
CA SER A 72 -16.21 -14.95 -1.27
C SER A 72 -16.79 -15.99 -0.29
N ASP A 73 -16.02 -16.45 0.71
CA ASP A 73 -16.49 -17.43 1.68
C ASP A 73 -17.35 -16.78 2.79
N VAL A 74 -17.33 -15.43 2.88
CA VAL A 74 -18.20 -14.65 3.77
C VAL A 74 -19.23 -13.90 2.95
N SER A 75 -20.32 -14.57 2.56
CA SER A 75 -21.35 -14.01 1.69
C SER A 75 -22.41 -13.19 2.40
N HIS A 76 -22.46 -13.21 3.74
CA HIS A 76 -23.46 -12.48 4.55
C HIS A 76 -22.90 -12.15 5.94
N VAL A 77 -23.48 -11.14 6.57
CA VAL A 77 -23.18 -10.78 7.97
C VAL A 77 -23.54 -11.94 8.89
N GLY A 78 -22.64 -12.26 9.82
CA GLY A 78 -22.82 -13.37 10.75
C GLY A 78 -22.34 -14.73 10.23
N ALA A 79 -21.78 -14.80 9.01
CA ALA A 79 -21.12 -16.01 8.51
C ALA A 79 -20.05 -16.51 9.50
N VAL A 80 -19.92 -17.81 9.62
CA VAL A 80 -18.97 -18.46 10.53
C VAL A 80 -18.05 -19.37 9.75
N LEU A 81 -16.74 -19.15 9.89
CA LEU A 81 -15.73 -20.03 9.29
C LEU A 81 -14.91 -20.75 10.37
N ARG A 82 -14.48 -21.96 10.07
CA ARG A 82 -13.53 -22.70 10.90
C ARG A 82 -12.15 -22.08 10.75
N VAL A 83 -11.43 -21.94 11.87
CA VAL A 83 -10.02 -21.49 11.89
C VAL A 83 -9.11 -22.72 11.87
N THR A 84 -8.28 -22.84 10.82
CA THR A 84 -7.46 -24.04 10.59
C THR A 84 -5.99 -23.86 10.92
N GLN A 85 -5.52 -22.62 10.99
CA GLN A 85 -4.13 -22.32 11.34
C GLN A 85 -3.99 -20.96 12.01
N ARG A 86 -2.86 -20.79 12.69
CA ARG A 86 -2.42 -19.53 13.30
C ARG A 86 -1.07 -19.14 12.70
N VAL A 87 -1.01 -17.94 12.11
CA VAL A 87 0.13 -17.43 11.34
C VAL A 87 0.71 -16.19 12.01
N PRO A 88 1.69 -16.32 12.91
CA PRO A 88 2.41 -15.18 13.46
C PRO A 88 3.40 -14.60 12.44
N ALA A 89 3.84 -13.35 12.64
CA ALA A 89 4.88 -12.75 11.83
C ALA A 89 6.15 -13.61 11.82
N GLY A 90 6.74 -13.79 10.64
CA GLY A 90 7.92 -14.61 10.42
C GLY A 90 7.66 -16.13 10.26
N ALA A 91 6.42 -16.57 10.44
CA ALA A 91 6.06 -17.96 10.14
C ALA A 91 5.64 -18.12 8.67
N ALA A 92 5.97 -19.27 8.08
CA ALA A 92 5.45 -19.66 6.77
C ALA A 92 4.05 -20.28 6.93
N PRO A 93 3.00 -19.72 6.31
CA PRO A 93 1.67 -20.29 6.35
C PRO A 93 1.56 -21.51 5.43
N HIS A 94 0.62 -22.39 5.73
CA HIS A 94 0.14 -23.39 4.78
C HIS A 94 -0.92 -22.75 3.87
N ALA A 95 -1.16 -23.35 2.68
CA ALA A 95 -2.28 -22.96 1.83
C ALA A 95 -3.61 -23.05 2.61
N LEU A 96 -4.47 -22.06 2.42
CA LEU A 96 -5.76 -22.00 3.08
C LEU A 96 -6.73 -23.03 2.47
N GLU A 97 -7.35 -23.84 3.29
CA GLU A 97 -8.42 -24.71 2.86
C GLU A 97 -9.65 -23.86 2.45
N PRO A 98 -10.33 -24.16 1.34
CA PRO A 98 -11.56 -23.48 0.95
C PRO A 98 -12.62 -23.47 2.06
N GLY A 99 -13.29 -22.35 2.27
CA GLY A 99 -14.33 -22.21 3.31
C GLY A 99 -13.77 -22.16 4.74
N THR A 100 -12.49 -21.83 4.91
CA THR A 100 -11.86 -21.68 6.23
C THR A 100 -11.18 -20.34 6.40
N ALA A 101 -10.72 -20.04 7.60
CA ALA A 101 -9.94 -18.86 7.93
C ALA A 101 -8.64 -19.24 8.64
N ALA A 102 -7.63 -18.36 8.48
CA ALA A 102 -6.38 -18.43 9.25
C ALA A 102 -6.34 -17.27 10.25
N ARG A 103 -6.11 -17.52 11.53
CA ARG A 103 -5.78 -16.47 12.50
C ARG A 103 -4.43 -15.87 12.10
N ILE A 104 -4.38 -14.55 11.79
CA ILE A 104 -3.18 -13.89 11.30
C ILE A 104 -2.84 -12.67 12.14
N PHE A 105 -1.58 -12.28 12.14
CA PHE A 105 -1.07 -11.13 12.89
C PHE A 105 -0.36 -10.15 11.95
N THR A 106 -0.31 -8.90 12.35
CA THR A 106 0.38 -7.84 11.61
C THR A 106 1.79 -8.24 11.20
N GLY A 107 2.12 -8.08 9.93
CA GLY A 107 3.40 -8.48 9.35
C GLY A 107 3.52 -9.96 8.99
N ALA A 108 2.51 -10.80 9.29
CA ALA A 108 2.50 -12.19 8.90
C ALA A 108 2.15 -12.35 7.41
N GLN A 109 2.81 -13.30 6.75
CA GLN A 109 2.57 -13.62 5.34
C GLN A 109 1.12 -14.09 5.13
N ILE A 110 0.48 -13.60 4.06
CA ILE A 110 -0.85 -14.04 3.65
C ILE A 110 -0.78 -15.48 3.14
N PRO A 111 -1.61 -16.40 3.64
CA PRO A 111 -1.69 -17.76 3.12
C PRO A 111 -2.12 -17.78 1.65
N GLU A 112 -1.56 -18.69 0.87
CA GLU A 112 -2.07 -18.97 -0.47
C GLU A 112 -3.55 -19.37 -0.40
N GLY A 113 -4.39 -18.80 -1.27
CA GLY A 113 -5.84 -18.98 -1.28
C GLY A 113 -6.63 -17.92 -0.49
N ALA A 114 -5.98 -17.14 0.37
CA ALA A 114 -6.59 -15.97 1.00
C ALA A 114 -6.42 -14.73 0.12
N ASP A 115 -7.44 -13.89 0.07
CA ASP A 115 -7.45 -12.64 -0.70
C ASP A 115 -7.91 -11.42 0.11
N THR A 116 -8.18 -11.60 1.40
CA THR A 116 -8.56 -10.53 2.33
C THR A 116 -8.14 -10.86 3.76
N VAL A 117 -8.00 -9.83 4.58
CA VAL A 117 -7.89 -9.93 6.04
C VAL A 117 -9.05 -9.15 6.66
N VAL A 118 -9.70 -9.72 7.65
CA VAL A 118 -10.72 -9.06 8.48
C VAL A 118 -10.12 -8.82 9.85
N MET A 119 -10.21 -7.58 10.35
CA MET A 119 -9.68 -7.23 11.67
C MET A 119 -10.38 -8.02 12.78
N GLN A 120 -9.66 -8.37 13.83
CA GLN A 120 -10.22 -9.10 14.96
C GLN A 120 -11.37 -8.36 15.63
N GLU A 121 -11.36 -7.01 15.61
CA GLU A 121 -12.40 -6.13 16.16
C GLU A 121 -13.72 -6.23 15.39
N GLU A 122 -13.67 -6.71 14.14
CA GLU A 122 -14.84 -6.91 13.29
C GLU A 122 -15.32 -8.36 13.31
N THR A 123 -14.86 -9.14 14.30
CA THR A 123 -15.15 -10.56 14.40
C THR A 123 -15.45 -10.97 15.84
N GLU A 124 -16.07 -12.14 15.99
CA GLU A 124 -16.31 -12.80 17.26
C GLU A 124 -15.81 -14.25 17.22
N ALA A 125 -14.96 -14.64 18.17
CA ALA A 125 -14.55 -16.03 18.30
C ALA A 125 -15.73 -16.89 18.76
N VAL A 126 -15.97 -18.01 18.07
CA VAL A 126 -17.08 -18.92 18.34
C VAL A 126 -16.54 -20.29 18.79
N GLY A 127 -17.05 -20.80 19.88
CA GLY A 127 -16.57 -22.08 20.46
C GLY A 127 -15.33 -21.91 21.31
N GLY A 128 -15.01 -22.95 22.10
CA GLY A 128 -13.76 -23.01 22.88
C GLY A 128 -12.54 -23.10 21.96
N ASP A 129 -11.38 -22.59 22.43
CA ASP A 129 -10.07 -22.66 21.76
C ASP A 129 -9.98 -22.01 20.37
N PHE A 130 -10.84 -21.02 20.07
CA PHE A 130 -10.80 -20.25 18.82
C PHE A 130 -10.89 -21.09 17.52
N HIS A 131 -11.62 -22.20 17.56
CA HIS A 131 -11.77 -23.10 16.41
C HIS A 131 -12.64 -22.52 15.28
N ALA A 132 -13.44 -21.48 15.54
CA ALA A 132 -14.28 -20.82 14.57
C ALA A 132 -14.38 -19.31 14.84
N VAL A 133 -14.70 -18.55 13.80
CA VAL A 133 -14.84 -17.09 13.86
C VAL A 133 -16.11 -16.66 13.11
N ARG A 134 -16.89 -15.76 13.73
CA ARG A 134 -18.06 -15.13 13.14
C ARG A 134 -17.65 -13.72 12.66
N PHE A 135 -18.10 -13.34 11.46
CA PHE A 135 -17.82 -12.06 10.85
C PHE A 135 -19.00 -11.10 11.00
N HIS A 136 -18.73 -9.88 11.44
CA HIS A 136 -19.74 -8.82 11.64
C HIS A 136 -20.07 -8.07 10.35
N GLY A 137 -19.31 -8.27 9.27
CA GLY A 137 -19.47 -7.65 7.96
C GLY A 137 -19.11 -8.61 6.82
N VAL A 138 -19.41 -8.22 5.59
CA VAL A 138 -18.95 -8.90 4.38
C VAL A 138 -17.69 -8.20 3.90
N PRO A 139 -16.53 -8.86 3.89
CA PRO A 139 -15.27 -8.22 3.51
C PRO A 139 -15.15 -8.02 2.00
N GLY A 140 -14.42 -6.99 1.60
CA GLY A 140 -13.96 -6.81 0.23
C GLY A 140 -12.64 -7.53 -0.03
N VAL A 141 -12.39 -7.87 -1.29
CA VAL A 141 -11.08 -8.41 -1.73
C VAL A 141 -9.98 -7.37 -1.53
N GLY A 142 -8.83 -7.80 -1.05
CA GLY A 142 -7.64 -6.96 -0.87
C GLY A 142 -7.60 -6.15 0.42
N GLN A 143 -8.64 -6.21 1.27
CA GLN A 143 -8.65 -5.48 2.54
C GLN A 143 -7.52 -5.93 3.46
N TRP A 144 -6.85 -4.96 4.07
CA TRP A 144 -5.78 -5.14 5.07
C TRP A 144 -4.63 -6.04 4.64
N ILE A 145 -4.39 -6.12 3.31
CA ILE A 145 -3.22 -6.78 2.73
C ILE A 145 -2.26 -5.72 2.22
N ARG A 146 -1.05 -5.72 2.75
CA ARG A 146 0.08 -4.97 2.23
C ARG A 146 0.78 -5.80 1.17
N ARG A 147 0.91 -5.24 -0.03
CA ARG A 147 1.42 -5.98 -1.19
C ARG A 147 2.94 -6.08 -1.19
N ALA A 148 3.45 -7.15 -1.78
CA ALA A 148 4.87 -7.28 -2.04
C ALA A 148 5.36 -6.12 -2.92
N GLY A 149 6.46 -5.46 -2.49
CA GLY A 149 7.05 -4.33 -3.22
C GLY A 149 6.27 -3.02 -3.13
N GLU A 150 5.40 -2.85 -2.13
CA GLU A 150 4.58 -1.64 -1.96
C GLU A 150 5.38 -0.43 -1.46
N ASP A 151 6.55 -0.62 -0.84
CA ASP A 151 7.40 0.44 -0.28
C ASP A 151 8.34 1.09 -1.29
#